data_222528985a3d9fbec0c3d2c2933e13ee
#
_entry.id   222528985a3d9fbec0c3d2c2933e13ee
#
_cell.length_a   1.000
_cell.length_b   1.000
_cell.length_c   1.000
_cell.angle_alpha   90.00
_cell.angle_beta   90.00
_cell.angle_gamma   90.00
#
_symmetry.space_group_name_H-M   'P 1'
#
loop_
_entity.id
_entity.type
_entity.pdbx_description
1 polymer ?
#
loop_
_entity_poly.entity_id
_entity_poly.type
_entity_poly.pdbx_seq_one_letter_code
_entity_poly.pdbx_strand_id
1 'polypeptide(L)'
;MLCENCHKKQAVVRMVMVVNDNPSEKWLCEDCASEFLPPGMGTRGSAMTPEKALDLLRHLFGAKAPLPKKKAKDGFSVGATEVLEKAAAKALDCGSEHIGSEHILAGLLECEGCLGFDIIKHLHENVDEIKKELESWMEKGSKKGNTVPQYSQRAQKVLEEAANLAHELQHDYVGSEQILWGLLAAGDGMAHRVLTKFGIKGAIVSDMIRAMDERRKAVPGRRIQQPP
;
A
#
# COMPACT_ATOMS: atom_id res chain seq x y z
N MET A 1 -19.57 25.53 -18.04
CA MET A 1 -19.54 24.62 -19.20
C MET A 1 -20.50 23.47 -18.91
N LEU A 2 -21.37 23.10 -19.87
CA LEU A 2 -22.27 21.96 -19.70
C LEU A 2 -21.54 20.64 -19.98
N CYS A 3 -21.98 19.56 -19.35
CA CYS A 3 -21.47 18.22 -19.55
C CYS A 3 -21.57 17.80 -21.03
N GLU A 4 -20.49 17.37 -21.63
CA GLU A 4 -20.44 16.98 -23.06
C GLU A 4 -21.17 15.67 -23.35
N ASN A 5 -21.52 14.89 -22.33
CA ASN A 5 -22.28 13.64 -22.50
C ASN A 5 -23.79 13.86 -22.38
N CYS A 6 -24.27 14.46 -21.30
CA CYS A 6 -25.71 14.58 -21.05
C CYS A 6 -26.28 15.97 -21.44
N HIS A 7 -25.46 17.01 -21.60
CA HIS A 7 -25.81 18.40 -21.91
C HIS A 7 -26.81 19.05 -20.90
N LYS A 8 -27.04 18.41 -19.73
CA LYS A 8 -28.06 18.84 -18.76
C LYS A 8 -27.47 19.43 -17.48
N LYS A 9 -26.30 18.93 -17.05
CA LYS A 9 -25.65 19.30 -15.79
C LYS A 9 -24.34 20.02 -16.05
N GLN A 10 -23.88 20.78 -15.06
CA GLN A 10 -22.57 21.45 -15.14
C GLN A 10 -21.45 20.41 -15.15
N ALA A 11 -20.49 20.57 -16.06
CA ALA A 11 -19.29 19.75 -16.11
C ALA A 11 -18.32 20.13 -14.99
N VAL A 12 -17.91 19.15 -14.20
CA VAL A 12 -17.01 19.31 -13.03
C VAL A 12 -15.81 18.39 -13.09
N VAL A 13 -15.82 17.39 -13.98
CA VAL A 13 -14.77 16.40 -14.15
C VAL A 13 -14.17 16.49 -15.54
N ARG A 14 -12.85 16.66 -15.63
CA ARG A 14 -12.09 16.55 -16.88
C ARG A 14 -11.59 15.12 -17.04
N MET A 15 -12.03 14.42 -18.06
CA MET A 15 -11.63 13.05 -18.35
C MET A 15 -10.79 13.02 -19.62
N VAL A 16 -9.64 12.38 -19.56
CA VAL A 16 -8.77 12.12 -20.71
C VAL A 16 -8.88 10.64 -21.04
N MET A 17 -9.35 10.33 -22.25
CA MET A 17 -9.42 8.97 -22.75
C MET A 17 -8.43 8.80 -23.89
N VAL A 18 -7.67 7.71 -23.86
CA VAL A 18 -6.76 7.34 -24.96
C VAL A 18 -7.39 6.18 -25.73
N VAL A 19 -7.79 6.44 -26.96
CA VAL A 19 -8.33 5.42 -27.86
C VAL A 19 -7.42 5.34 -29.08
N ASN A 20 -6.81 4.18 -29.31
CA ASN A 20 -5.86 3.95 -30.42
C ASN A 20 -4.72 4.97 -30.48
N ASP A 21 -4.05 5.20 -29.34
CA ASP A 21 -2.96 6.17 -29.16
C ASP A 21 -3.33 7.65 -29.42
N ASN A 22 -4.61 7.96 -29.56
CA ASN A 22 -5.08 9.33 -29.69
C ASN A 22 -5.75 9.80 -28.40
N PRO A 23 -5.17 10.79 -27.67
CA PRO A 23 -5.79 11.34 -26.48
C PRO A 23 -6.99 12.22 -26.87
N SER A 24 -8.14 11.93 -26.28
CA SER A 24 -9.34 12.76 -26.37
C SER A 24 -9.75 13.23 -24.96
N GLU A 25 -10.07 14.51 -24.83
CA GLU A 25 -10.52 15.12 -23.58
C GLU A 25 -12.04 15.35 -23.62
N LYS A 26 -12.72 15.03 -22.51
CA LYS A 26 -14.14 15.32 -22.32
C LYS A 26 -14.40 15.94 -20.96
N TRP A 27 -15.30 16.92 -20.93
CA TRP A 27 -15.77 17.54 -19.72
C TRP A 27 -17.13 16.96 -19.33
N LEU A 28 -17.21 16.28 -18.17
CA LEU A 28 -18.37 15.53 -17.73
C LEU A 28 -18.91 16.03 -16.40
N CYS A 29 -20.21 15.85 -16.16
CA CYS A 29 -20.78 15.98 -14.82
C CYS A 29 -20.46 14.73 -13.97
N GLU A 30 -20.64 14.80 -12.66
CA GLU A 30 -20.35 13.69 -11.73
C GLU A 30 -21.05 12.38 -12.13
N ASP A 31 -22.32 12.44 -12.51
CA ASP A 31 -23.08 11.24 -12.88
C ASP A 31 -22.56 10.60 -14.18
N CYS A 32 -22.26 11.41 -15.18
CA CYS A 32 -21.70 10.89 -16.43
C CYS A 32 -20.25 10.42 -16.29
N ALA A 33 -19.47 11.05 -15.42
CA ALA A 33 -18.10 10.61 -15.13
C ALA A 33 -18.10 9.26 -14.41
N SER A 34 -19.06 9.00 -13.53
CA SER A 34 -19.18 7.73 -12.82
C SER A 34 -19.50 6.53 -13.74
N GLU A 35 -20.07 6.78 -14.90
CA GLU A 35 -20.39 5.75 -15.90
C GLU A 35 -19.15 5.26 -16.67
N PHE A 36 -18.12 6.11 -16.74
CA PHE A 36 -16.82 5.81 -17.38
C PHE A 36 -15.75 5.38 -16.39
N LEU A 37 -16.00 5.55 -15.08
CA LEU A 37 -15.12 5.06 -14.05
C LEU A 37 -15.46 3.59 -13.75
N PRO A 38 -14.44 2.73 -13.51
CA PRO A 38 -14.70 1.38 -13.05
C PRO A 38 -15.61 1.40 -11.81
N PRO A 39 -16.52 0.44 -11.64
CA PRO A 39 -17.43 0.42 -10.51
C PRO A 39 -16.66 0.42 -9.20
N GLY A 40 -16.74 1.53 -8.47
CA GLY A 40 -16.06 1.72 -7.20
C GLY A 40 -15.28 3.02 -7.03
N MET A 41 -15.07 3.79 -8.07
CA MET A 41 -14.37 5.08 -8.02
C MET A 41 -15.37 6.25 -7.92
N GLY A 42 -16.11 6.32 -6.80
CA GLY A 42 -17.03 7.42 -6.52
C GLY A 42 -16.31 8.61 -5.90
N THR A 43 -16.59 9.81 -6.41
CA THR A 43 -16.17 11.10 -5.87
C THR A 43 -16.85 11.35 -4.52
N ARG A 44 -16.09 11.35 -3.46
CA ARG A 44 -16.34 11.70 -2.04
C ARG A 44 -16.65 10.56 -1.07
N GLY A 45 -15.70 10.32 -0.18
CA GLY A 45 -15.98 9.95 1.23
C GLY A 45 -16.53 8.54 1.50
N SER A 46 -16.47 7.62 0.55
CA SER A 46 -16.89 6.24 0.80
C SER A 46 -15.70 5.43 1.31
N ALA A 47 -15.79 4.94 2.52
CA ALA A 47 -14.81 4.02 3.09
C ALA A 47 -14.51 2.90 2.08
N MET A 48 -13.24 2.71 1.76
CA MET A 48 -12.79 1.71 0.81
C MET A 48 -13.09 0.32 1.37
N THR A 49 -13.98 -0.42 0.73
CA THR A 49 -14.23 -1.81 1.10
C THR A 49 -13.01 -2.67 0.73
N PRO A 50 -12.75 -3.78 1.43
CA PRO A 50 -11.64 -4.69 1.10
C PRO A 50 -11.63 -5.14 -0.36
N GLU A 51 -12.81 -5.30 -0.98
CA GLU A 51 -12.97 -5.65 -2.40
C GLU A 51 -12.51 -4.52 -3.33
N LYS A 52 -12.81 -3.26 -2.97
CA LYS A 52 -12.37 -2.08 -3.73
C LYS A 52 -10.86 -1.86 -3.61
N ALA A 53 -10.28 -2.15 -2.44
CA ALA A 53 -8.83 -2.13 -2.24
C ALA A 53 -8.14 -3.21 -3.08
N LEU A 54 -8.73 -4.40 -3.19
CA LEU A 54 -8.25 -5.48 -4.04
C LEU A 54 -8.34 -5.14 -5.54
N ASP A 55 -9.42 -4.50 -5.97
CA ASP A 55 -9.56 -4.05 -7.36
C ASP A 55 -8.60 -2.89 -7.69
N LEU A 56 -8.39 -1.97 -6.74
CA LEU A 56 -7.38 -0.93 -6.86
C LEU A 56 -5.98 -1.55 -6.96
N LEU A 57 -5.67 -2.53 -6.10
CA LEU A 57 -4.41 -3.27 -6.15
C LEU A 57 -4.27 -4.04 -7.47
N ARG A 58 -5.31 -4.68 -8.00
CA ARG A 58 -5.29 -5.31 -9.33
C ARG A 58 -5.05 -4.31 -10.45
N HIS A 59 -5.62 -3.10 -10.37
CA HIS A 59 -5.37 -2.02 -11.34
C HIS A 59 -3.96 -1.43 -11.20
N LEU A 60 -3.46 -1.28 -9.97
CA LEU A 60 -2.13 -0.77 -9.67
C LEU A 60 -1.01 -1.75 -10.04
N PHE A 61 -1.27 -3.06 -9.90
CA PHE A 61 -0.28 -4.11 -10.23
C PHE A 61 -0.34 -4.56 -11.70
N GLY A 62 -1.38 -4.17 -12.46
CA GLY A 62 -1.66 -4.71 -13.78
C GLY A 62 -1.96 -6.22 -13.73
N ALA A 63 -2.52 -6.79 -14.81
CA ALA A 63 -2.83 -8.22 -14.91
C ALA A 63 -1.58 -9.15 -14.85
N LYS A 64 -0.38 -8.61 -14.69
CA LYS A 64 0.92 -9.30 -14.60
C LYS A 64 1.68 -9.08 -13.30
N ALA A 65 1.08 -8.41 -12.29
CA ALA A 65 1.71 -8.42 -10.97
C ALA A 65 1.83 -9.90 -10.53
N PRO A 66 3.03 -10.38 -10.17
CA PRO A 66 3.14 -11.68 -9.56
C PRO A 66 2.51 -11.60 -8.17
N LEU A 67 1.19 -11.78 -8.14
CA LEU A 67 0.56 -12.21 -6.90
C LEU A 67 1.30 -13.49 -6.49
N PRO A 68 1.69 -13.65 -5.22
CA PRO A 68 2.40 -14.82 -4.78
C PRO A 68 1.63 -16.06 -5.25
N LYS A 69 2.33 -17.00 -5.90
CA LYS A 69 1.75 -18.22 -6.49
C LYS A 69 1.04 -19.12 -5.48
N LYS A 70 1.08 -18.75 -4.19
CA LYS A 70 0.39 -19.40 -3.07
C LYS A 70 -0.53 -18.36 -2.43
N LYS A 71 -1.81 -18.54 -2.57
CA LYS A 71 -2.90 -17.69 -2.12
C LYS A 71 -2.85 -17.52 -0.59
N ALA A 72 -2.57 -16.31 -0.10
CA ALA A 72 -3.31 -15.81 1.04
C ALA A 72 -4.76 -15.67 0.55
N LYS A 73 -5.70 -16.36 1.16
CA LYS A 73 -7.08 -16.48 0.65
C LYS A 73 -7.77 -15.13 0.50
N ASP A 74 -7.40 -14.13 1.28
CA ASP A 74 -8.10 -12.86 1.41
C ASP A 74 -7.21 -11.60 1.22
N GLY A 75 -5.98 -11.73 0.73
CA GLY A 75 -5.15 -10.56 0.39
C GLY A 75 -4.41 -9.94 1.58
N PHE A 76 -4.58 -8.63 1.82
CA PHE A 76 -3.90 -7.87 2.87
C PHE A 76 -4.84 -7.59 4.05
N SER A 77 -4.30 -7.52 5.27
CA SER A 77 -5.04 -7.03 6.44
C SER A 77 -5.39 -5.55 6.28
N VAL A 78 -6.36 -5.05 7.07
CA VAL A 78 -6.75 -3.64 7.08
C VAL A 78 -5.52 -2.74 7.31
N GLY A 79 -4.69 -3.05 8.30
CA GLY A 79 -3.48 -2.28 8.58
C GLY A 79 -2.43 -2.35 7.45
N ALA A 80 -2.29 -3.51 6.79
CA ALA A 80 -1.40 -3.63 5.63
C ALA A 80 -1.93 -2.83 4.43
N THR A 81 -3.23 -2.84 4.19
CA THR A 81 -3.86 -2.03 3.13
C THR A 81 -3.65 -0.55 3.38
N GLU A 82 -3.86 -0.07 4.61
CA GLU A 82 -3.61 1.32 5.00
C GLU A 82 -2.15 1.73 4.78
N VAL A 83 -1.20 0.87 5.14
CA VAL A 83 0.24 1.09 4.87
C VAL A 83 0.50 1.30 3.38
N LEU A 84 -0.08 0.46 2.52
CA LEU A 84 0.12 0.54 1.07
C LEU A 84 -0.56 1.76 0.44
N GLU A 85 -1.72 2.17 0.94
CA GLU A 85 -2.40 3.40 0.53
C GLU A 85 -1.58 4.65 0.89
N LYS A 86 -1.05 4.71 2.12
CA LYS A 86 -0.16 5.79 2.55
C LYS A 86 1.15 5.81 1.75
N ALA A 87 1.69 4.62 1.42
CA ALA A 87 2.87 4.51 0.56
C ALA A 87 2.62 5.10 -0.85
N ALA A 88 1.46 4.80 -1.43
CA ALA A 88 1.08 5.35 -2.73
C ALA A 88 0.88 6.87 -2.67
N ALA A 89 0.21 7.38 -1.63
CA ALA A 89 0.05 8.81 -1.40
C ALA A 89 1.42 9.51 -1.24
N LYS A 90 2.34 8.93 -0.47
CA LYS A 90 3.68 9.49 -0.27
C LYS A 90 4.49 9.52 -1.57
N ALA A 91 4.38 8.48 -2.41
CA ALA A 91 5.03 8.47 -3.73
C ALA A 91 4.50 9.59 -4.64
N LEU A 92 3.19 9.83 -4.62
CA LEU A 92 2.57 10.94 -5.35
C LEU A 92 3.04 12.31 -4.84
N ASP A 93 3.09 12.49 -3.53
CA ASP A 93 3.53 13.74 -2.88
C ASP A 93 5.00 14.05 -3.19
N CYS A 94 5.83 13.01 -3.26
CA CYS A 94 7.23 13.13 -3.66
C CYS A 94 7.40 13.31 -5.19
N GLY A 95 6.35 13.19 -5.99
CA GLY A 95 6.43 13.23 -7.44
C GLY A 95 7.18 12.03 -8.04
N SER A 96 7.16 10.89 -7.37
CA SER A 96 7.82 9.66 -7.80
C SER A 96 6.96 8.93 -8.83
N GLU A 97 7.60 8.40 -9.89
CA GLU A 97 6.92 7.56 -10.88
C GLU A 97 6.62 6.15 -10.37
N HIS A 98 7.29 5.74 -9.29
CA HIS A 98 7.18 4.41 -8.73
C HIS A 98 7.04 4.44 -7.20
N ILE A 99 6.27 3.49 -6.67
CA ILE A 99 6.24 3.20 -5.23
C ILE A 99 7.47 2.34 -4.91
N GLY A 100 8.45 2.91 -4.22
CA GLY A 100 9.65 2.21 -3.76
C GLY A 100 9.50 1.66 -2.34
N SER A 101 10.53 0.95 -1.87
CA SER A 101 10.59 0.45 -0.49
C SER A 101 10.54 1.57 0.56
N GLU A 102 11.11 2.74 0.23
CA GLU A 102 11.10 3.96 1.04
C GLU A 102 9.67 4.48 1.26
N HIS A 103 8.84 4.46 0.23
CA HIS A 103 7.44 4.86 0.33
C HIS A 103 6.63 3.87 1.19
N ILE A 104 6.90 2.55 1.05
CA ILE A 104 6.27 1.52 1.89
C ILE A 104 6.67 1.72 3.36
N LEU A 105 7.96 1.99 3.64
CA LEU A 105 8.40 2.30 5.00
C LEU A 105 7.75 3.57 5.53
N ALA A 106 7.66 4.64 4.72
CA ALA A 106 6.98 5.87 5.12
C ALA A 106 5.50 5.60 5.48
N GLY A 107 4.78 4.84 4.66
CA GLY A 107 3.41 4.44 4.95
C GLY A 107 3.28 3.63 6.23
N LEU A 108 4.24 2.74 6.51
CA LEU A 108 4.28 1.96 7.73
C LEU A 108 4.50 2.82 8.98
N LEU A 109 5.43 3.81 8.90
CA LEU A 109 5.72 4.73 9.99
C LEU A 109 4.58 5.73 10.26
N GLU A 110 3.69 5.95 9.31
CA GLU A 110 2.49 6.79 9.45
C GLU A 110 1.25 6.00 9.91
N CYS A 111 1.30 4.65 9.91
CA CYS A 111 0.19 3.78 10.28
C CYS A 111 0.22 3.47 11.77
N GLU A 112 -0.06 4.46 12.62
CA GLU A 112 -0.13 4.28 14.07
C GLU A 112 -1.23 3.28 14.45
N GLY A 113 -0.87 2.30 15.30
CA GLY A 113 -1.78 1.23 15.72
C GLY A 113 -1.80 0.01 14.82
N CYS A 114 -1.05 -0.02 13.72
CA CYS A 114 -0.80 -1.26 13.00
C CYS A 114 0.37 -2.04 13.64
N LEU A 115 0.33 -3.36 13.57
CA LEU A 115 1.28 -4.22 14.29
C LEU A 115 2.74 -4.00 13.85
N GLY A 116 2.97 -3.72 12.55
CA GLY A 116 4.31 -3.40 12.06
C GLY A 116 4.87 -2.11 12.67
N PHE A 117 4.05 -1.07 12.86
CA PHE A 117 4.43 0.16 13.54
C PHE A 117 4.75 -0.11 15.03
N ASP A 118 3.91 -0.90 15.71
CA ASP A 118 4.11 -1.23 17.12
C ASP A 118 5.43 -2.00 17.35
N ILE A 119 5.80 -2.89 16.43
CA ILE A 119 7.10 -3.59 16.46
C ILE A 119 8.25 -2.58 16.32
N ILE A 120 8.18 -1.65 15.36
CA ILE A 120 9.20 -0.61 15.19
C ILE A 120 9.33 0.22 16.46
N LYS A 121 8.21 0.70 17.01
CA LYS A 121 8.16 1.50 18.24
C LYS A 121 8.71 0.77 19.46
N HIS A 122 8.49 -0.54 19.53
CA HIS A 122 9.05 -1.38 20.60
C HIS A 122 10.57 -1.53 20.50
N LEU A 123 11.10 -1.64 19.28
CA LEU A 123 12.54 -1.79 19.02
C LEU A 123 13.30 -0.47 19.07
N HIS A 124 12.62 0.64 18.75
CA HIS A 124 13.18 1.98 18.74
C HIS A 124 12.13 3.00 19.19
N GLU A 125 12.26 3.52 20.41
CA GLU A 125 11.24 4.39 21.02
C GLU A 125 10.99 5.66 20.23
N ASN A 126 12.04 6.25 19.65
CA ASN A 126 11.94 7.52 18.90
C ASN A 126 11.72 7.30 17.40
N VAL A 127 10.51 6.93 17.03
CA VAL A 127 10.13 6.70 15.61
C VAL A 127 10.34 7.94 14.74
N ASP A 128 10.29 9.15 15.32
CA ASP A 128 10.48 10.40 14.55
C ASP A 128 11.91 10.56 14.03
N GLU A 129 12.91 9.95 14.68
CA GLU A 129 14.27 9.90 14.15
C GLU A 129 14.35 9.06 12.88
N ILE A 130 13.65 7.92 12.85
CA ILE A 130 13.56 7.07 11.66
C ILE A 130 12.86 7.82 10.52
N LYS A 131 11.76 8.53 10.83
CA LYS A 131 11.02 9.35 9.83
C LYS A 131 11.93 10.44 9.24
N LYS A 132 12.62 11.20 10.07
CA LYS A 132 13.54 12.25 9.62
C LYS A 132 14.69 11.72 8.76
N GLU A 133 15.27 10.59 9.17
CA GLU A 133 16.33 9.95 8.39
C GLU A 133 15.79 9.51 7.03
N LEU A 134 14.64 8.83 7.01
CA LEU A 134 14.00 8.38 5.77
C LEU A 134 13.71 9.57 4.84
N GLU A 135 13.14 10.65 5.36
CA GLU A 135 12.83 11.85 4.59
C GLU A 135 14.08 12.54 4.02
N SER A 136 15.22 12.47 4.74
CA SER A 136 16.49 13.02 4.26
C SER A 136 17.04 12.29 3.03
N TRP A 137 16.64 11.04 2.84
CA TRP A 137 17.07 10.19 1.73
C TRP A 137 16.08 10.17 0.58
N MET A 138 14.82 10.56 0.83
CA MET A 138 13.79 10.60 -0.20
C MET A 138 14.01 11.79 -1.11
N GLU A 139 14.25 11.52 -2.39
CA GLU A 139 14.35 12.55 -3.41
C GLU A 139 12.98 13.20 -3.64
N LYS A 140 12.96 14.54 -3.66
CA LYS A 140 11.78 15.27 -4.14
C LYS A 140 11.83 15.31 -5.65
N GLY A 141 10.98 14.51 -6.28
CA GLY A 141 10.82 14.53 -7.72
C GLY A 141 10.34 15.89 -8.21
N SER A 142 10.81 16.29 -9.38
CA SER A 142 10.53 17.61 -9.96
C SER A 142 9.16 17.71 -10.66
N LYS A 143 8.42 16.62 -10.76
CA LYS A 143 7.13 16.58 -11.46
C LYS A 143 6.07 15.91 -10.59
N LYS A 144 4.98 16.64 -10.30
CA LYS A 144 3.74 16.01 -9.84
C LYS A 144 3.20 15.15 -11.00
N GLY A 145 3.44 13.84 -10.93
CA GLY A 145 2.87 12.91 -11.88
C GLY A 145 1.36 12.86 -11.72
N ASN A 146 0.62 12.96 -12.83
CA ASN A 146 -0.83 12.75 -12.84
C ASN A 146 -1.22 11.27 -12.97
N THR A 147 -0.25 10.38 -12.95
CA THR A 147 -0.45 8.92 -13.08
C THR A 147 -0.25 8.26 -11.72
N VAL A 148 -1.10 7.29 -11.41
CA VAL A 148 -0.95 6.46 -10.21
C VAL A 148 0.38 5.71 -10.30
N PRO A 149 1.31 5.89 -9.33
CA PRO A 149 2.63 5.28 -9.40
C PRO A 149 2.52 3.76 -9.27
N GLN A 150 3.31 3.05 -10.07
CA GLN A 150 3.41 1.59 -10.00
C GLN A 150 4.48 1.17 -9.00
N TYR A 151 4.36 -0.04 -8.44
CA TYR A 151 5.39 -0.56 -7.55
C TYR A 151 6.69 -0.84 -8.32
N SER A 152 7.80 -0.37 -7.79
CA SER A 152 9.13 -0.71 -8.30
C SER A 152 9.39 -2.22 -8.14
N GLN A 153 10.35 -2.76 -8.89
CA GLN A 153 10.75 -4.18 -8.75
C GLN A 153 11.16 -4.52 -7.31
N ARG A 154 11.81 -3.58 -6.62
CA ARG A 154 12.21 -3.74 -5.23
C ARG A 154 11.00 -3.76 -4.28
N ALA A 155 10.03 -2.89 -4.49
CA ALA A 155 8.79 -2.90 -3.72
C ALA A 155 7.98 -4.19 -3.95
N GLN A 156 7.96 -4.71 -5.18
CA GLN A 156 7.34 -5.99 -5.49
C GLN A 156 8.03 -7.14 -4.73
N LYS A 157 9.38 -7.16 -4.67
CA LYS A 157 10.14 -8.13 -3.89
C LYS A 157 9.81 -8.04 -2.39
N VAL A 158 9.67 -6.84 -1.84
CA VAL A 158 9.24 -6.64 -0.45
C VAL A 158 7.89 -7.31 -0.17
N LEU A 159 6.92 -7.12 -1.06
CA LEU A 159 5.58 -7.71 -0.92
C LEU A 159 5.59 -9.23 -1.13
N GLU A 160 6.45 -9.73 -2.00
CA GLU A 160 6.66 -11.17 -2.20
C GLU A 160 7.23 -11.83 -0.94
N GLU A 161 8.25 -11.23 -0.32
CA GLU A 161 8.81 -11.74 0.93
C GLU A 161 7.79 -11.67 2.09
N ALA A 162 7.01 -10.59 2.17
CA ALA A 162 5.93 -10.49 3.15
C ALA A 162 4.89 -11.62 2.98
N ALA A 163 4.52 -11.92 1.74
CA ALA A 163 3.57 -13.00 1.43
C ALA A 163 4.18 -14.39 1.72
N ASN A 164 5.47 -14.58 1.46
CA ASN A 164 6.17 -15.83 1.79
C ASN A 164 6.12 -16.10 3.29
N LEU A 165 6.42 -15.09 4.13
CA LEU A 165 6.34 -15.24 5.59
C LEU A 165 4.90 -15.50 6.07
N ALA A 166 3.90 -14.78 5.54
CA ALA A 166 2.50 -15.04 5.86
C ALA A 166 2.10 -16.48 5.54
N HIS A 167 2.55 -17.00 4.40
CA HIS A 167 2.31 -18.39 4.01
C HIS A 167 3.02 -19.40 4.94
N GLU A 168 4.28 -19.14 5.33
CA GLU A 168 5.01 -20.00 6.28
C GLU A 168 4.28 -20.10 7.61
N LEU A 169 3.72 -18.98 8.09
CA LEU A 169 2.96 -18.90 9.33
C LEU A 169 1.51 -19.42 9.20
N GLN A 170 1.10 -19.83 7.99
CA GLN A 170 -0.25 -20.30 7.68
C GLN A 170 -1.32 -19.21 7.90
N HIS A 171 -0.95 -17.95 7.71
CA HIS A 171 -1.89 -16.83 7.74
C HIS A 171 -2.69 -16.75 6.44
N ASP A 172 -3.98 -16.42 6.54
CA ASP A 172 -4.87 -16.24 5.40
C ASP A 172 -4.63 -14.90 4.68
N TYR A 173 -3.91 -13.96 5.32
CA TYR A 173 -3.65 -12.60 4.82
C TYR A 173 -2.24 -12.13 5.18
N VAL A 174 -1.76 -11.13 4.44
CA VAL A 174 -0.50 -10.42 4.73
C VAL A 174 -0.78 -9.24 5.66
N GLY A 175 -0.18 -9.21 6.84
CA GLY A 175 -0.27 -8.11 7.79
C GLY A 175 0.83 -7.07 7.62
N SER A 176 0.72 -5.98 8.34
CA SER A 176 1.73 -4.91 8.37
C SER A 176 3.07 -5.37 8.94
N GLU A 177 3.04 -6.35 9.85
CA GLU A 177 4.23 -7.00 10.41
C GLU A 177 4.99 -7.82 9.37
N GLN A 178 4.28 -8.52 8.46
CA GLN A 178 4.91 -9.21 7.36
C GLN A 178 5.48 -8.21 6.32
N ILE A 179 4.82 -7.06 6.12
CA ILE A 179 5.39 -5.99 5.27
C ILE A 179 6.70 -5.46 5.87
N LEU A 180 6.75 -5.22 7.20
CA LEU A 180 7.99 -4.85 7.90
C LEU A 180 9.09 -5.90 7.70
N TRP A 181 8.75 -7.18 7.83
CA TRP A 181 9.66 -8.28 7.52
C TRP A 181 10.15 -8.22 6.07
N GLY A 182 9.25 -8.05 5.11
CA GLY A 182 9.58 -7.94 3.69
C GLY A 182 10.56 -6.82 3.38
N LEU A 183 10.43 -5.65 4.04
CA LEU A 183 11.36 -4.52 3.92
C LEU A 183 12.78 -4.88 4.36
N LEU A 184 12.91 -5.78 5.35
CA LEU A 184 14.19 -6.26 5.86
C LEU A 184 14.73 -7.46 5.05
N ALA A 185 13.86 -8.38 4.65
CA ALA A 185 14.22 -9.60 3.92
C ALA A 185 14.64 -9.33 2.47
N ALA A 186 14.11 -8.30 1.83
CA ALA A 186 14.54 -7.88 0.49
C ALA A 186 16.05 -7.55 0.42
N GLY A 187 16.67 -7.24 1.56
CA GLY A 187 18.12 -7.21 1.77
C GLY A 187 18.82 -6.00 1.15
N ASP A 188 18.13 -5.21 0.34
CA ASP A 188 18.66 -4.03 -0.33
C ASP A 188 17.60 -2.91 -0.37
N GLY A 189 18.03 -1.69 -0.59
CA GLY A 189 17.15 -0.55 -0.70
C GLY A 189 17.21 0.40 0.47
N MET A 190 16.54 1.55 0.30
CA MET A 190 16.57 2.65 1.25
C MET A 190 15.94 2.25 2.59
N ALA A 191 14.77 1.60 2.56
CA ALA A 191 14.08 1.15 3.76
C ALA A 191 14.94 0.19 4.60
N HIS A 192 15.60 -0.79 3.97
CA HIS A 192 16.48 -1.73 4.66
C HIS A 192 17.64 -1.00 5.34
N ARG A 193 18.28 -0.05 4.64
CA ARG A 193 19.41 0.73 5.19
C ARG A 193 18.98 1.58 6.37
N VAL A 194 17.85 2.27 6.26
CA VAL A 194 17.30 3.09 7.36
C VAL A 194 16.99 2.21 8.56
N LEU A 195 16.20 1.15 8.40
CA LEU A 195 15.83 0.26 9.51
C LEU A 195 17.04 -0.35 10.21
N THR A 196 18.03 -0.84 9.45
CA THR A 196 19.25 -1.43 10.03
C THR A 196 20.14 -0.42 10.73
N LYS A 197 20.20 0.84 10.27
CA LYS A 197 20.90 1.93 10.94
C LYS A 197 20.37 2.16 12.35
N PHE A 198 19.06 2.03 12.56
CA PHE A 198 18.41 2.15 13.86
C PHE A 198 18.33 0.83 14.65
N GLY A 199 19.09 -0.18 14.21
CA GLY A 199 19.19 -1.47 14.93
C GLY A 199 18.03 -2.43 14.71
N ILE A 200 17.08 -2.10 13.83
CA ILE A 200 15.95 -2.95 13.48
C ILE A 200 16.43 -4.00 12.48
N LYS A 201 16.67 -5.22 12.96
CA LYS A 201 17.25 -6.33 12.20
C LYS A 201 16.18 -7.36 11.86
N GLY A 202 16.28 -7.94 10.64
CA GLY A 202 15.33 -8.95 10.17
C GLY A 202 15.17 -10.15 11.12
N ALA A 203 16.26 -10.68 11.69
CA ALA A 203 16.20 -11.78 12.63
C ALA A 203 15.34 -11.45 13.85
N ILE A 204 15.52 -10.26 14.46
CA ILE A 204 14.75 -9.84 15.62
C ILE A 204 13.26 -9.70 15.28
N VAL A 205 12.95 -9.07 14.14
CA VAL A 205 11.56 -8.90 13.68
C VAL A 205 10.91 -10.24 13.39
N SER A 206 11.61 -11.17 12.75
CA SER A 206 11.13 -12.53 12.48
C SER A 206 10.80 -13.27 13.78
N ASP A 207 11.71 -13.24 14.75
CA ASP A 207 11.52 -13.92 16.05
C ASP A 207 10.30 -13.32 16.78
N MET A 208 10.14 -12.00 16.77
CA MET A 208 8.97 -11.34 17.36
C MET A 208 7.66 -11.76 16.69
N ILE A 209 7.61 -11.78 15.38
CA ILE A 209 6.41 -12.18 14.61
C ILE A 209 6.07 -13.64 14.94
N ARG A 210 7.04 -14.56 14.94
CA ARG A 210 6.84 -15.98 15.28
C ARG A 210 6.35 -16.15 16.73
N ALA A 211 6.95 -15.47 17.70
CA ALA A 211 6.51 -15.51 19.08
C ALA A 211 5.08 -14.97 19.29
N MET A 212 4.69 -13.93 18.53
CA MET A 212 3.33 -13.41 18.55
C MET A 212 2.33 -14.42 17.96
N ASP A 213 2.71 -15.09 16.89
CA ASP A 213 1.89 -16.11 16.24
C ASP A 213 1.67 -17.32 17.14
N GLU A 214 2.72 -17.81 17.79
CA GLU A 214 2.62 -18.90 18.78
C GLU A 214 1.67 -18.54 19.93
N ARG A 215 1.75 -17.32 20.47
CA ARG A 215 0.83 -16.84 21.51
C ARG A 215 -0.61 -16.78 21.02
N ARG A 216 -0.85 -16.38 19.78
CA ARG A 216 -2.19 -16.39 19.19
C ARG A 216 -2.75 -17.81 19.06
N LYS A 217 -1.93 -18.77 18.68
CA LYS A 217 -2.30 -20.19 18.56
C LYS A 217 -2.53 -20.85 19.91
N ALA A 218 -1.81 -20.42 20.95
CA ALA A 218 -1.91 -20.98 22.32
C ALA A 218 -3.17 -20.55 23.08
N VAL A 219 -3.92 -19.53 22.63
CA VAL A 219 -5.19 -19.08 23.25
C VAL A 219 -6.37 -19.73 22.51
N PRO A 220 -6.94 -20.84 23.02
CA PRO A 220 -8.08 -21.49 22.37
C PRO A 220 -9.33 -20.60 22.57
N GLY A 221 -9.91 -20.11 21.49
CA GLY A 221 -11.25 -19.50 21.51
C GLY A 221 -11.40 -18.06 21.05
N ARG A 222 -10.36 -17.35 20.64
CA ARG A 222 -10.51 -16.07 19.97
C ARG A 222 -10.43 -16.22 18.45
N ARG A 223 -11.53 -16.69 17.83
CA ARG A 223 -11.81 -16.24 16.47
C ARG A 223 -11.94 -14.72 16.55
N ILE A 224 -10.99 -13.99 15.96
CA ILE A 224 -11.11 -12.55 15.78
C ILE A 224 -12.28 -12.36 14.81
N GLN A 225 -13.49 -12.10 15.38
CA GLN A 225 -14.54 -11.47 14.61
C GLN A 225 -14.00 -10.10 14.21
N GLN A 226 -13.89 -9.86 12.91
CA GLN A 226 -13.64 -8.52 12.39
C GLN A 226 -14.72 -7.60 12.96
N PRO A 227 -14.36 -6.40 13.46
CA PRO A 227 -15.38 -5.41 13.79
C PRO A 227 -16.13 -5.02 12.52
N PRO A 228 -17.44 -4.71 12.65
CA PRO A 228 -18.33 -4.40 11.54
C PRO A 228 -17.87 -3.20 10.71
#